data_669d63ee999ceb0b25e3b419303baee7
#
_entry.id   669d63ee999ceb0b25e3b419303baee7
#
_cell.length_a   1.000
_cell.length_b   1.000
_cell.length_c   1.000
_cell.angle_alpha   90.00
_cell.angle_beta   90.00
_cell.angle_gamma   90.00
#
_symmetry.space_group_name_H-M   'P 1'
#
loop_
_entity.id
_entity.type
_entity.pdbx_description
1 polymer ?
#
loop_
_entity_poly.entity_id
_entity_poly.type
_entity_poly.pdbx_seq_one_letter_code
_entity_poly.pdbx_strand_id
1 'polypeptide(L)'
;MKLKIGISPCPNDTFIFHALLKNLIDMGTFEFETTFADVQSLNEGAQAGDFDIVKISYGNLWNVQDRYGLLYSGGAMGYGCGPLLLSTKSNSLDPDIPVGVPGKNTTANALLRFWATGESVTYETEYAVFDKLYHDLLNADRIQSLVIHENRFTYEQDGLHLICDLGEYWEKKTEAPIPLGGIVIRR
;
A
#
# COMPACT_ATOMS: atom_id res chain seq x y z
N MET A 1 5.85 -24.92 17.19
CA MET A 1 6.87 -24.02 16.60
C MET A 1 6.31 -22.60 16.65
N LYS A 2 7.05 -21.65 17.24
CA LYS A 2 6.62 -20.26 17.35
C LYS A 2 7.07 -19.46 16.13
N LEU A 3 6.14 -18.78 15.45
CA LEU A 3 6.38 -17.98 14.24
C LEU A 3 6.01 -16.53 14.50
N LYS A 4 6.86 -15.61 14.06
CA LYS A 4 6.59 -14.17 14.07
C LYS A 4 5.80 -13.77 12.83
N ILE A 5 4.60 -13.21 13.03
CA ILE A 5 3.74 -12.77 11.94
C ILE A 5 3.51 -11.27 12.01
N GLY A 6 3.74 -10.57 10.89
CA GLY A 6 3.48 -9.15 10.72
C GLY A 6 2.26 -8.91 9.82
N ILE A 7 1.29 -8.15 10.32
CA ILE A 7 0.06 -7.79 9.58
C ILE A 7 -0.34 -6.35 9.85
N SER A 8 -1.10 -5.74 8.94
CA SER A 8 -1.63 -4.40 9.18
C SER A 8 -2.94 -4.44 9.98
N PRO A 9 -3.29 -3.37 10.69
CA PRO A 9 -4.59 -3.25 11.36
C PRO A 9 -5.75 -2.97 10.39
N CYS A 10 -5.49 -2.88 9.09
CA CYS A 10 -6.50 -2.62 8.06
C CYS A 10 -7.58 -3.72 8.03
N PRO A 11 -8.84 -3.38 7.68
CA PRO A 11 -9.94 -4.33 7.60
C PRO A 11 -9.66 -5.57 6.74
N ASN A 12 -8.93 -5.41 5.64
CA ASN A 12 -8.56 -6.52 4.75
C ASN A 12 -7.71 -7.57 5.47
N ASP A 13 -6.66 -7.13 6.16
CA ASP A 13 -5.75 -8.06 6.85
C ASP A 13 -6.42 -8.66 8.08
N THR A 14 -7.11 -7.85 8.88
CA THR A 14 -7.82 -8.35 10.07
C THR A 14 -8.92 -9.34 9.69
N PHE A 15 -9.57 -9.20 8.53
CA PHE A 15 -10.52 -10.17 8.01
C PHE A 15 -9.81 -11.49 7.60
N ILE A 16 -8.75 -11.41 6.78
CA ILE A 16 -8.00 -12.58 6.30
C ILE A 16 -7.46 -13.42 7.48
N PHE A 17 -6.87 -12.74 8.47
CA PHE A 17 -6.22 -13.40 9.62
C PHE A 17 -7.17 -13.64 10.81
N HIS A 18 -8.46 -13.26 10.73
CA HIS A 18 -9.40 -13.34 11.86
C HIS A 18 -9.42 -14.70 12.54
N ALA A 19 -9.61 -15.76 11.77
CA ALA A 19 -9.73 -17.10 12.32
C ALA A 19 -8.43 -17.57 13.01
N LEU A 20 -7.28 -17.24 12.43
CA LEU A 20 -5.97 -17.52 12.98
C LEU A 20 -5.75 -16.74 14.29
N LEU A 21 -6.00 -15.43 14.29
CA LEU A 21 -5.80 -14.55 15.45
C LEU A 21 -6.72 -14.88 16.63
N LYS A 22 -7.90 -15.41 16.35
CA LYS A 22 -8.90 -15.79 17.36
C LYS A 22 -8.87 -17.27 17.74
N ASN A 23 -7.88 -18.03 17.26
CA ASN A 23 -7.75 -19.47 17.49
C ASN A 23 -9.04 -20.24 17.10
N LEU A 24 -9.70 -19.85 16.02
CA LEU A 24 -10.93 -20.47 15.52
C LEU A 24 -10.67 -21.64 14.56
N ILE A 25 -9.41 -21.87 14.20
CA ILE A 25 -8.96 -22.97 13.35
C ILE A 25 -7.88 -23.77 14.10
N ASP A 26 -7.76 -25.06 13.75
CA ASP A 26 -6.69 -25.89 14.27
C ASP A 26 -5.35 -25.45 13.66
N MET A 27 -4.44 -25.00 14.48
CA MET A 27 -3.10 -24.56 14.09
C MET A 27 -2.04 -25.66 14.29
N GLY A 28 -2.45 -26.85 14.71
CA GLY A 28 -1.54 -27.96 14.99
C GLY A 28 -0.49 -27.58 16.03
N THR A 29 0.78 -27.65 15.66
CA THR A 29 1.92 -27.32 16.54
C THR A 29 2.44 -25.89 16.39
N PHE A 30 1.76 -25.05 15.60
CA PHE A 30 2.17 -23.67 15.35
C PHE A 30 1.56 -22.72 16.38
N GLU A 31 2.39 -21.80 16.86
CA GLU A 31 2.00 -20.65 17.68
C GLU A 31 2.43 -19.38 16.94
N PHE A 32 1.59 -18.35 16.92
CA PHE A 32 1.88 -17.11 16.23
C PHE A 32 2.09 -15.95 17.20
N GLU A 33 3.24 -15.30 17.09
CA GLU A 33 3.52 -14.02 17.74
C GLU A 33 3.19 -12.91 16.74
N THR A 34 2.06 -12.22 16.93
CA THR A 34 1.53 -11.26 15.97
C THR A 34 1.96 -9.84 16.29
N THR A 35 2.52 -9.16 15.31
CA THR A 35 2.81 -7.73 15.34
C THR A 35 1.88 -6.99 14.39
N PHE A 36 1.21 -5.96 14.89
CA PHE A 36 0.42 -5.03 14.07
C PHE A 36 1.25 -3.77 13.78
N ALA A 37 1.40 -3.44 12.51
CA ALA A 37 2.09 -2.24 12.07
C ALA A 37 1.53 -1.72 10.74
N ASP A 38 1.82 -0.47 10.39
CA ASP A 38 1.49 0.05 9.08
C ASP A 38 2.28 -0.67 7.97
N VAL A 39 1.80 -0.57 6.74
CA VAL A 39 2.35 -1.34 5.61
C VAL A 39 3.81 -0.98 5.29
N GLN A 40 4.24 0.27 5.52
CA GLN A 40 5.62 0.66 5.28
C GLN A 40 6.55 0.02 6.33
N SER A 41 6.18 0.05 7.60
CA SER A 41 6.89 -0.62 8.69
C SER A 41 6.99 -2.14 8.47
N LEU A 42 5.90 -2.77 7.98
CA LEU A 42 5.92 -4.20 7.61
C LEU A 42 6.85 -4.48 6.43
N ASN A 43 6.87 -3.61 5.42
CA ASN A 43 7.79 -3.72 4.29
C ASN A 43 9.26 -3.62 4.73
N GLU A 44 9.58 -2.71 5.65
CA GLU A 44 10.92 -2.52 6.22
C GLU A 44 11.32 -3.72 7.08
N GLY A 45 10.43 -4.20 7.95
CA GLY A 45 10.65 -5.40 8.76
C GLY A 45 10.87 -6.65 7.92
N ALA A 46 10.17 -6.78 6.77
CA ALA A 46 10.42 -7.85 5.82
C ALA A 46 11.83 -7.75 5.20
N GLN A 47 12.27 -6.56 4.84
CA GLN A 47 13.63 -6.34 4.32
C GLN A 47 14.69 -6.64 5.38
N ALA A 48 14.47 -6.27 6.65
CA ALA A 48 15.34 -6.58 7.78
C ALA A 48 15.32 -8.08 8.13
N GLY A 49 14.23 -8.79 7.80
CA GLY A 49 14.04 -10.20 8.15
C GLY A 49 13.50 -10.40 9.57
N ASP A 50 12.69 -9.49 10.06
CA ASP A 50 12.16 -9.52 11.44
C ASP A 50 11.02 -10.52 11.61
N PHE A 51 10.36 -10.90 10.51
CA PHE A 51 9.20 -11.77 10.49
C PHE A 51 9.48 -13.12 9.82
N ASP A 52 8.75 -14.14 10.23
CA ASP A 52 8.69 -15.41 9.52
C ASP A 52 7.62 -15.39 8.45
N ILE A 53 6.47 -14.76 8.75
CA ILE A 53 5.37 -14.52 7.82
C ILE A 53 5.00 -13.04 7.90
N VAL A 54 4.79 -12.38 6.76
CA VAL A 54 4.43 -10.97 6.80
C VAL A 54 3.60 -10.56 5.59
N LYS A 55 2.61 -9.70 5.83
CA LYS A 55 1.87 -9.01 4.77
C LYS A 55 2.71 -7.85 4.27
N ILE A 56 2.92 -7.80 2.96
CA ILE A 56 3.70 -6.74 2.31
C ILE A 56 2.95 -6.13 1.14
N SER A 57 3.37 -4.93 0.75
CA SER A 57 3.00 -4.37 -0.55
C SER A 57 3.63 -5.18 -1.68
N TYR A 58 2.92 -5.43 -2.79
CA TYR A 58 3.54 -6.03 -3.97
C TYR A 58 4.68 -5.17 -4.53
N GLY A 59 4.61 -3.83 -4.35
CA GLY A 59 5.72 -2.93 -4.69
C GLY A 59 7.03 -3.23 -3.94
N ASN A 60 6.97 -3.95 -2.81
CA ASN A 60 8.14 -4.37 -2.03
C ASN A 60 8.64 -5.78 -2.38
N LEU A 61 7.88 -6.57 -3.13
CA LEU A 61 8.20 -8.00 -3.36
C LEU A 61 9.59 -8.19 -3.95
N TRP A 62 9.98 -7.32 -4.88
CA TRP A 62 11.30 -7.36 -5.51
C TRP A 62 12.46 -7.20 -4.50
N ASN A 63 12.25 -6.43 -3.43
CA ASN A 63 13.28 -6.16 -2.42
C ASN A 63 13.46 -7.31 -1.42
N VAL A 64 12.52 -8.27 -1.36
CA VAL A 64 12.52 -9.34 -0.36
C VAL A 64 12.54 -10.75 -0.96
N GLN A 65 12.45 -10.90 -2.29
CA GLN A 65 12.31 -12.16 -3.00
C GLN A 65 13.43 -13.17 -2.74
N ASP A 66 14.64 -12.71 -2.43
CA ASP A 66 15.78 -13.58 -2.13
C ASP A 66 15.66 -14.26 -0.77
N ARG A 67 14.89 -13.65 0.14
CA ARG A 67 14.70 -14.11 1.52
C ARG A 67 13.34 -14.75 1.76
N TYR A 68 12.33 -14.32 1.01
CA TYR A 68 10.95 -14.74 1.20
C TYR A 68 10.37 -15.37 -0.07
N GLY A 69 9.44 -16.30 0.14
CA GLY A 69 8.57 -16.82 -0.90
C GLY A 69 7.17 -16.20 -0.79
N LEU A 70 6.58 -15.83 -1.92
CA LEU A 70 5.19 -15.37 -1.97
C LEU A 70 4.24 -16.57 -1.77
N LEU A 71 3.26 -16.43 -0.88
CA LEU A 71 2.20 -17.42 -0.73
C LEU A 71 1.14 -17.27 -1.82
N TYR A 72 0.54 -18.38 -2.23
CA TYR A 72 -0.58 -18.37 -3.17
C TYR A 72 -1.90 -17.90 -2.55
N SER A 73 -1.95 -17.77 -1.22
CA SER A 73 -3.13 -17.32 -0.46
C SER A 73 -2.95 -15.93 0.10
N GLY A 74 -4.05 -15.21 0.32
CA GLY A 74 -4.08 -13.92 0.98
C GLY A 74 -3.53 -12.76 0.15
N GLY A 75 -3.40 -12.93 -1.16
CA GLY A 75 -3.09 -11.82 -2.07
C GLY A 75 -4.29 -10.88 -2.21
N ALA A 76 -4.03 -9.58 -2.19
CA ALA A 76 -5.01 -8.54 -2.48
C ALA A 76 -4.72 -7.97 -3.86
N MET A 77 -5.68 -8.09 -4.77
CA MET A 77 -5.65 -7.50 -6.11
C MET A 77 -7.08 -7.21 -6.57
N GLY A 78 -7.24 -6.30 -7.51
CA GLY A 78 -8.57 -5.96 -8.01
C GLY A 78 -8.54 -4.97 -9.15
N TYR A 79 -9.73 -4.65 -9.63
CA TYR A 79 -9.99 -3.61 -10.63
C TYR A 79 -10.71 -2.43 -9.98
N GLY A 80 -10.49 -1.21 -10.49
CA GLY A 80 -11.16 0.00 -9.99
C GLY A 80 -10.84 0.36 -8.54
N CYS A 81 -9.73 -0.09 -8.00
CA CYS A 81 -9.37 0.04 -6.58
C CYS A 81 -7.90 0.46 -6.38
N GLY A 82 -7.40 1.38 -7.13
CA GLY A 82 -6.02 1.88 -6.99
C GLY A 82 -5.90 3.11 -6.10
N PRO A 83 -4.66 3.53 -5.83
CA PRO A 83 -4.41 4.83 -5.22
C PRO A 83 -4.78 5.94 -6.20
N LEU A 84 -5.27 7.05 -5.64
CA LEU A 84 -5.51 8.29 -6.37
C LEU A 84 -4.37 9.27 -6.10
N LEU A 85 -3.94 9.97 -7.13
CA LEU A 85 -3.11 11.16 -6.99
C LEU A 85 -4.04 12.36 -6.99
N LEU A 86 -4.12 13.03 -5.83
CA LEU A 86 -5.04 14.15 -5.59
C LEU A 86 -4.28 15.45 -5.33
N SER A 87 -4.97 16.57 -5.57
CA SER A 87 -4.48 17.92 -5.27
C SER A 87 -5.57 18.79 -4.67
N THR A 88 -5.18 19.79 -3.87
CA THR A 88 -6.05 20.86 -3.38
C THR A 88 -6.24 22.00 -4.37
N LYS A 89 -5.46 22.04 -5.46
CA LYS A 89 -5.42 23.20 -6.38
C LYS A 89 -5.98 22.92 -7.78
N SER A 90 -5.61 21.79 -8.38
CA SER A 90 -5.91 21.54 -9.78
C SER A 90 -5.82 20.06 -10.16
N ASN A 91 -6.31 19.71 -11.35
CA ASN A 91 -6.22 18.36 -11.91
C ASN A 91 -4.87 18.07 -12.61
N SER A 92 -3.84 18.88 -12.31
CA SER A 92 -2.50 18.72 -12.87
C SER A 92 -1.46 18.63 -11.75
N LEU A 93 -0.46 17.79 -11.95
CA LEU A 93 0.70 17.72 -11.06
C LEU A 93 1.50 19.02 -11.18
N ASP A 94 1.87 19.57 -10.03
CA ASP A 94 2.86 20.64 -9.93
C ASP A 94 4.23 20.02 -9.62
N PRO A 95 5.20 20.05 -10.54
CA PRO A 95 6.48 19.37 -10.37
C PRO A 95 7.37 20.04 -9.30
N ASP A 96 7.10 21.29 -8.94
CA ASP A 96 7.85 22.05 -7.94
C ASP A 96 7.38 21.76 -6.50
N ILE A 97 6.30 21.00 -6.34
CA ILE A 97 5.70 20.66 -5.05
C ILE A 97 5.85 19.15 -4.79
N PRO A 98 6.41 18.73 -3.66
CA PRO A 98 6.52 17.30 -3.35
C PRO A 98 5.17 16.58 -3.26
N VAL A 99 5.11 15.37 -3.80
CA VAL A 99 3.95 14.49 -3.66
C VAL A 99 4.05 13.74 -2.32
N GLY A 100 3.02 13.83 -1.50
CA GLY A 100 2.89 13.01 -0.30
C GLY A 100 2.67 11.54 -0.65
N VAL A 101 3.47 10.63 -0.11
CA VAL A 101 3.36 9.19 -0.39
C VAL A 101 3.40 8.38 0.90
N PRO A 102 2.64 7.25 0.98
CA PRO A 102 2.52 6.48 2.22
C PRO A 102 3.77 5.66 2.58
N GLY A 103 4.78 5.67 1.73
CA GLY A 103 6.05 4.98 1.98
C GLY A 103 6.77 4.60 0.70
N LYS A 104 8.09 4.55 0.79
CA LYS A 104 8.99 4.29 -0.34
C LYS A 104 8.72 2.95 -1.04
N ASN A 105 8.41 1.92 -0.26
CA ASN A 105 8.28 0.53 -0.72
C ASN A 105 6.83 0.09 -0.89
N THR A 106 5.88 1.02 -0.91
CA THR A 106 4.46 0.72 -1.08
C THR A 106 4.10 0.52 -2.56
N THR A 107 3.04 -0.24 -2.81
CA THR A 107 2.47 -0.37 -4.16
C THR A 107 1.98 0.99 -4.68
N ALA A 108 1.43 1.83 -3.82
CA ALA A 108 1.00 3.18 -4.19
C ALA A 108 2.14 4.00 -4.79
N ASN A 109 3.33 4.00 -4.15
CA ASN A 109 4.49 4.69 -4.68
C ASN A 109 5.06 4.02 -5.95
N ALA A 110 4.97 2.69 -6.06
CA ALA A 110 5.36 1.98 -7.28
C ALA A 110 4.48 2.38 -8.48
N LEU A 111 3.17 2.50 -8.28
CA LEU A 111 2.22 2.94 -9.30
C LEU A 111 2.42 4.41 -9.67
N LEU A 112 2.72 5.29 -8.71
CA LEU A 112 3.09 6.69 -8.99
C LEU A 112 4.30 6.76 -9.91
N ARG A 113 5.36 5.99 -9.62
CA ARG A 113 6.55 5.93 -10.47
C ARG A 113 6.25 5.38 -11.87
N PHE A 114 5.40 4.37 -11.96
CA PHE A 114 4.98 3.79 -13.24
C PHE A 114 4.25 4.83 -14.09
N TRP A 115 3.28 5.55 -13.50
CA TRP A 115 2.57 6.64 -14.16
C TRP A 115 3.52 7.75 -14.61
N ALA A 116 4.33 8.29 -13.70
CA ALA A 116 5.23 9.39 -13.99
C ALA A 116 6.25 9.05 -15.09
N THR A 117 6.75 7.81 -15.11
CA THR A 117 7.62 7.33 -16.18
C THR A 117 6.88 7.28 -17.52
N GLY A 118 5.64 6.80 -17.54
CA GLY A 118 4.83 6.71 -18.76
C GLY A 118 4.42 8.06 -19.34
N GLU A 119 4.22 9.07 -18.46
CA GLU A 119 3.86 10.44 -18.84
C GLU A 119 5.07 11.38 -18.94
N SER A 120 6.29 10.87 -18.70
CA SER A 120 7.53 11.67 -18.70
C SER A 120 7.50 12.85 -17.72
N VAL A 121 6.89 12.65 -16.56
CA VAL A 121 6.74 13.67 -15.51
C VAL A 121 7.81 13.47 -14.43
N THR A 122 8.41 14.59 -14.01
CA THR A 122 9.33 14.62 -12.86
C THR A 122 8.60 15.12 -11.62
N TYR A 123 8.97 14.60 -10.45
CA TYR A 123 8.39 14.99 -9.17
C TYR A 123 9.33 14.60 -8.02
N GLU A 124 9.15 15.25 -6.89
CA GLU A 124 9.75 14.83 -5.63
C GLU A 124 8.71 14.18 -4.72
N THR A 125 9.14 13.39 -3.73
CA THR A 125 8.25 12.72 -2.80
C THR A 125 8.56 13.08 -1.35
N GLU A 126 7.51 13.17 -0.55
CA GLU A 126 7.61 13.31 0.90
C GLU A 126 6.81 12.18 1.58
N TYR A 127 7.45 11.48 2.52
CA TYR A 127 6.84 10.29 3.15
C TYR A 127 6.08 10.69 4.42
N ALA A 128 4.84 10.18 4.54
CA ALA A 128 4.04 10.28 5.76
C ALA A 128 3.08 9.09 5.86
N VAL A 129 2.61 8.80 7.07
CA VAL A 129 1.58 7.76 7.29
C VAL A 129 0.32 8.10 6.50
N PHE A 130 -0.33 7.10 5.91
CA PHE A 130 -1.41 7.29 4.95
C PHE A 130 -2.58 8.14 5.47
N ASP A 131 -3.01 7.96 6.74
CA ASP A 131 -4.07 8.78 7.35
C ASP A 131 -3.69 10.27 7.40
N LYS A 132 -2.43 10.54 7.77
CA LYS A 132 -1.90 11.92 7.80
C LYS A 132 -1.92 12.56 6.41
N LEU A 133 -1.61 11.81 5.36
CA LEU A 133 -1.60 12.33 3.99
C LEU A 133 -2.94 12.93 3.56
N TYR A 134 -4.04 12.25 3.90
CA TYR A 134 -5.37 12.75 3.58
C TYR A 134 -5.78 13.95 4.45
N HIS A 135 -5.50 13.88 5.75
CA HIS A 135 -5.74 15.02 6.66
C HIS A 135 -4.95 16.27 6.25
N ASP A 136 -3.68 16.11 5.85
CA ASP A 136 -2.86 17.21 5.38
C ASP A 136 -3.44 17.88 4.11
N LEU A 137 -4.06 17.10 3.21
CA LEU A 137 -4.80 17.66 2.06
C LEU A 137 -6.03 18.47 2.52
N LEU A 138 -6.85 17.91 3.42
CA LEU A 138 -8.08 18.57 3.90
C LEU A 138 -7.78 19.88 4.63
N ASN A 139 -6.68 19.94 5.36
CA ASN A 139 -6.26 21.13 6.12
C ASN A 139 -5.44 22.12 5.28
N ALA A 140 -5.17 21.81 4.01
CA ALA A 140 -4.27 22.57 3.14
C ALA A 140 -2.80 22.66 3.64
N ASP A 141 -2.41 21.74 4.54
CA ASP A 141 -1.02 21.57 4.98
C ASP A 141 -0.15 20.92 3.89
N ARG A 142 -0.82 20.29 2.91
CA ARG A 142 -0.22 19.65 1.74
C ARG A 142 -1.04 19.97 0.49
N ILE A 143 -0.37 20.11 -0.64
CA ILE A 143 -1.02 20.47 -1.91
C ILE A 143 -1.36 19.26 -2.73
N GLN A 144 -0.49 18.24 -2.78
CA GLN A 144 -0.72 17.04 -3.58
C GLN A 144 -0.21 15.78 -2.87
N SER A 145 -0.96 14.68 -2.99
CA SER A 145 -0.68 13.45 -2.27
C SER A 145 -1.31 12.23 -2.93
N LEU A 146 -0.74 11.06 -2.62
CA LEU A 146 -1.40 9.77 -2.87
C LEU A 146 -2.41 9.49 -1.76
N VAL A 147 -3.59 9.10 -2.18
CA VAL A 147 -4.70 8.70 -1.30
C VAL A 147 -5.09 7.26 -1.62
N ILE A 148 -5.29 6.48 -0.58
CA ILE A 148 -5.63 5.05 -0.65
C ILE A 148 -6.86 4.76 0.20
N HIS A 149 -7.40 3.53 0.09
CA HIS A 149 -8.56 3.06 0.85
C HIS A 149 -9.86 3.81 0.52
N GLU A 150 -10.74 3.96 1.52
CA GLU A 150 -12.09 4.51 1.39
C GLU A 150 -12.13 5.98 0.93
N ASN A 151 -11.09 6.74 1.18
CA ASN A 151 -11.02 8.15 0.82
C ASN A 151 -11.11 8.39 -0.71
N ARG A 152 -10.88 7.33 -1.52
CA ARG A 152 -11.14 7.40 -2.97
C ARG A 152 -12.61 7.66 -3.33
N PHE A 153 -13.55 7.45 -2.42
CA PHE A 153 -14.98 7.65 -2.64
C PHE A 153 -15.49 9.00 -2.13
N THR A 154 -14.70 9.72 -1.32
CA THR A 154 -15.13 10.96 -0.66
C THR A 154 -14.40 12.21 -1.16
N TYR A 155 -13.27 12.07 -1.83
CA TYR A 155 -12.39 13.19 -2.20
C TYR A 155 -13.09 14.32 -2.97
N GLU A 156 -14.07 14.00 -3.84
CA GLU A 156 -14.81 15.01 -4.60
C GLU A 156 -15.71 15.85 -3.66
N GLN A 157 -16.36 15.21 -2.68
CA GLN A 157 -17.20 15.89 -1.68
C GLN A 157 -16.35 16.77 -0.77
N ASP A 158 -15.08 16.39 -0.57
CA ASP A 158 -14.11 17.14 0.22
C ASP A 158 -13.41 18.26 -0.60
N GLY A 159 -13.82 18.47 -1.86
CA GLY A 159 -13.35 19.54 -2.73
C GLY A 159 -11.95 19.33 -3.28
N LEU A 160 -11.44 18.08 -3.28
CA LEU A 160 -10.15 17.73 -3.84
C LEU A 160 -10.24 17.44 -5.34
N HIS A 161 -9.16 17.70 -6.05
CA HIS A 161 -9.03 17.52 -7.48
C HIS A 161 -8.28 16.24 -7.82
N LEU A 162 -8.81 15.44 -8.73
CA LEU A 162 -8.14 14.24 -9.24
C LEU A 162 -7.10 14.63 -10.29
N ILE A 163 -5.82 14.36 -10.02
CA ILE A 163 -4.76 14.44 -11.01
C ILE A 163 -4.74 13.16 -11.84
N CYS A 164 -4.70 11.99 -11.17
CA CYS A 164 -4.72 10.69 -11.83
C CYS A 164 -5.25 9.59 -10.92
N ASP A 165 -6.13 8.73 -11.45
CA ASP A 165 -6.38 7.40 -10.87
C ASP A 165 -5.28 6.45 -11.35
N LEU A 166 -4.32 6.16 -10.45
CA LEU A 166 -3.17 5.33 -10.78
C LEU A 166 -3.55 3.87 -11.03
N GLY A 167 -4.68 3.45 -10.44
CA GLY A 167 -5.24 2.13 -10.71
C GLY A 167 -5.79 2.00 -12.10
N GLU A 168 -6.62 2.95 -12.51
CA GLU A 168 -7.18 3.00 -13.86
C GLU A 168 -6.05 3.12 -14.92
N TYR A 169 -5.03 3.93 -14.63
CA TYR A 169 -3.85 4.04 -15.48
C TYR A 169 -3.12 2.72 -15.67
N TRP A 170 -2.87 2.01 -14.54
CA TRP A 170 -2.26 0.67 -14.57
C TRP A 170 -3.09 -0.30 -15.41
N GLU A 171 -4.40 -0.39 -15.15
CA GLU A 171 -5.31 -1.30 -15.84
C GLU A 171 -5.34 -1.04 -17.36
N LYS A 172 -5.38 0.23 -17.76
CA LYS A 172 -5.35 0.62 -19.18
C LYS A 172 -4.02 0.28 -19.88
N LYS A 173 -2.89 0.38 -19.16
CA LYS A 173 -1.57 0.11 -19.74
C LYS A 173 -1.17 -1.35 -19.75
N THR A 174 -1.68 -2.15 -18.80
CA THR A 174 -1.23 -3.53 -18.60
C THR A 174 -2.31 -4.57 -18.89
N GLU A 175 -3.56 -4.17 -19.00
CA GLU A 175 -4.73 -5.04 -19.12
C GLU A 175 -4.85 -6.05 -17.96
N ALA A 176 -4.29 -5.73 -16.80
CA ALA A 176 -4.20 -6.59 -15.63
C ALA A 176 -4.76 -5.92 -14.38
N PRO A 177 -5.28 -6.70 -13.41
CA PRO A 177 -5.70 -6.15 -12.12
C PRO A 177 -4.53 -5.53 -11.37
N ILE A 178 -4.83 -4.58 -10.49
CA ILE A 178 -3.82 -3.93 -9.66
C ILE A 178 -3.35 -4.92 -8.59
N PRO A 179 -2.04 -5.22 -8.49
CA PRO A 179 -1.49 -6.03 -7.41
C PRO A 179 -1.25 -5.15 -6.19
N LEU A 180 -2.11 -5.21 -5.17
CA LEU A 180 -2.05 -4.34 -3.99
C LEU A 180 -1.06 -4.85 -2.94
N GLY A 181 -1.22 -6.08 -2.49
CA GLY A 181 -0.33 -6.68 -1.49
C GLY A 181 -0.47 -8.19 -1.38
N GLY A 182 0.54 -8.83 -0.82
CA GLY A 182 0.58 -10.28 -0.66
C GLY A 182 1.16 -10.70 0.69
N ILE A 183 1.05 -11.99 0.98
CA ILE A 183 1.67 -12.60 2.16
C ILE A 183 2.92 -13.33 1.72
N VAL A 184 4.03 -13.06 2.41
CA VAL A 184 5.31 -13.73 2.16
C VAL A 184 5.74 -14.52 3.39
N ILE A 185 6.42 -15.63 3.16
CA ILE A 185 7.00 -16.50 4.19
C ILE A 185 8.50 -16.62 3.98
N ARG A 186 9.25 -16.61 5.06
CA ARG A 186 10.70 -16.79 5.03
C ARG A 186 11.05 -18.17 4.45
N ARG A 187 12.06 -18.20 3.59
CA ARG A 187 12.60 -19.43 2.99
C ARG A 187 13.47 -20.23 3.96
#